data_24339d3b60ccb1beca8f3bf93216ebeb
#
_entry.id   24339d3b60ccb1beca8f3bf93216ebeb
#
_cell.length_a   1.000
_cell.length_b   1.000
_cell.length_c   1.000
_cell.angle_alpha   90.00
_cell.angle_beta   90.00
_cell.angle_gamma   90.00
#
_symmetry.space_group_name_H-M   'P 1'
#
loop_
_entity.id
_entity.type
_entity.pdbx_description
1 polymer ?
#
loop_
_entity_poly.entity_id
_entity_poly.type
_entity_poly.pdbx_seq_one_letter_code
_entity_poly.pdbx_strand_id
1 'polypeptide(L)'
;IAGGGVETFDPAVKSLKAGGKIGNVNYLGSGTYVTIPRVEWGVGMGHKQINGGLMPGGRLRMEKLGSLVATGRLNVHHIVSHVFDGWDNLEKALFMMRDKPADLIKPVVKIAD
;
A
#
# COMPACT_ATOMS: atom_id res chain seq x y z
N ILE A 1 0.83 1.67 -9.46
CA ILE A 1 -0.04 2.69 -8.82
C ILE A 1 0.16 2.57 -7.31
N ALA A 2 0.66 3.60 -6.68
CA ALA A 2 0.98 3.61 -5.25
C ALA A 2 0.31 4.77 -4.47
N GLY A 3 -0.61 5.48 -5.07
CA GLY A 3 -1.36 6.59 -4.47
C GLY A 3 -2.43 7.12 -5.41
N GLY A 4 -3.22 8.09 -4.94
CA GLY A 4 -4.35 8.64 -5.66
C GLY A 4 -5.64 7.83 -5.50
N GLY A 5 -6.70 8.28 -6.11
CA GLY A 5 -7.99 7.59 -6.12
C GLY A 5 -8.20 6.75 -7.38
N VAL A 6 -9.46 6.40 -7.63
CA VAL A 6 -9.88 5.61 -8.80
C VAL A 6 -9.52 6.28 -10.14
N GLU A 7 -9.40 7.59 -10.16
CA GLU A 7 -9.03 8.39 -11.33
C GLU A 7 -7.62 8.11 -11.86
N THR A 8 -6.73 7.55 -11.04
CA THR A 8 -5.35 7.22 -11.45
C THR A 8 -5.28 6.00 -12.37
N PHE A 9 -6.33 5.21 -12.42
CA PHE A 9 -6.36 3.96 -13.15
C PHE A 9 -6.43 4.18 -14.68
N ASP A 10 -7.25 5.10 -15.13
CA ASP A 10 -7.42 5.42 -16.56
C ASP A 10 -6.10 5.89 -17.22
N PRO A 11 -5.40 6.91 -16.71
CA PRO A 11 -4.09 7.29 -17.26
C PRO A 11 -3.04 6.18 -17.15
N ALA A 12 -3.08 5.32 -16.13
CA ALA A 12 -2.17 4.19 -16.03
C ALA A 12 -2.38 3.18 -17.18
N VAL A 13 -3.63 2.87 -17.51
CA VAL A 13 -3.96 1.99 -18.64
C VAL A 13 -3.56 2.64 -19.97
N LYS A 14 -3.79 3.93 -20.14
CA LYS A 14 -3.43 4.69 -21.36
C LYS A 14 -1.92 4.72 -21.63
N SER A 15 -1.12 4.86 -20.59
CA SER A 15 0.34 4.90 -20.71
C SER A 15 0.97 3.54 -20.99
N LEU A 16 0.22 2.46 -20.83
CA LEU A 16 0.74 1.10 -20.89
C LEU A 16 0.83 0.57 -22.33
N LYS A 17 1.98 0.05 -22.72
CA LYS A 17 2.16 -0.65 -24.01
C LYS A 17 1.36 -1.97 -24.04
N ALA A 18 1.15 -2.50 -25.23
CA ALA A 18 0.67 -3.87 -25.39
C ALA A 18 1.59 -4.86 -24.66
N GLY A 19 1.02 -5.84 -23.99
CA GLY A 19 1.73 -6.79 -23.15
C GLY A 19 2.25 -6.22 -21.82
N GLY A 20 2.07 -4.93 -21.56
CA GLY A 20 2.54 -4.27 -20.33
C GLY A 20 1.75 -4.67 -19.08
N LYS A 21 2.34 -4.37 -17.91
CA LYS A 21 1.79 -4.75 -16.60
C LYS A 21 1.61 -3.53 -15.70
N ILE A 22 0.46 -3.44 -15.06
CA ILE A 22 0.20 -2.50 -13.96
C ILE A 22 0.31 -3.28 -12.65
N GLY A 23 1.17 -2.81 -11.76
CA GLY A 23 1.17 -3.20 -10.35
C GLY A 23 0.41 -2.17 -9.53
N ASN A 24 -0.57 -2.61 -8.76
CA ASN A 24 -1.34 -1.73 -7.89
C ASN A 24 -1.18 -2.15 -6.43
N VAL A 25 -0.70 -1.24 -5.59
CA VAL A 25 -0.60 -1.38 -4.13
C VAL A 25 -1.45 -0.34 -3.41
N ASN A 26 -2.28 0.40 -4.17
CA ASN A 26 -3.13 1.45 -3.66
C ASN A 26 -4.55 0.95 -3.39
N TYR A 27 -5.15 1.48 -2.33
CA TYR A 27 -6.59 1.38 -2.09
C TYR A 27 -7.28 2.43 -2.95
N LEU A 28 -7.91 2.00 -4.04
CA LEU A 28 -8.41 2.86 -5.13
C LEU A 28 -9.63 3.74 -4.77
N GLY A 29 -9.75 4.14 -3.53
CA GLY A 29 -10.82 4.99 -3.04
C GLY A 29 -12.11 4.22 -2.72
N SER A 30 -13.25 4.88 -2.91
CA SER A 30 -14.59 4.32 -2.67
C SER A 30 -15.28 3.99 -4.00
N GLY A 31 -16.29 3.16 -3.93
CA GLY A 31 -17.07 2.75 -5.10
C GLY A 31 -17.03 1.25 -5.35
N THR A 32 -17.89 0.79 -6.25
CA THR A 32 -18.05 -0.63 -6.53
C THR A 32 -17.20 -1.10 -7.72
N TYR A 33 -16.85 -0.17 -8.62
CA TYR A 33 -16.19 -0.50 -9.88
C TYR A 33 -14.99 0.40 -10.16
N VAL A 34 -14.01 -0.17 -10.83
CA VAL A 34 -12.93 0.54 -11.50
C VAL A 34 -13.14 0.39 -13.01
N THR A 35 -13.24 1.51 -13.72
CA THR A 35 -13.49 1.51 -15.16
C THR A 35 -12.19 1.33 -15.91
N ILE A 36 -12.19 0.43 -16.90
CA ILE A 36 -11.06 0.21 -17.81
C ILE A 36 -11.43 0.81 -19.17
N PRO A 37 -10.63 1.78 -19.71
CA PRO A 37 -10.88 2.33 -21.04
C PRO A 37 -10.68 1.27 -22.11
N ARG A 38 -11.75 0.94 -22.84
CA ARG A 38 -11.82 -0.19 -23.76
C ARG A 38 -10.79 -0.11 -24.90
N VAL A 39 -10.64 1.06 -25.51
CA VAL A 39 -9.74 1.23 -26.66
C VAL A 39 -8.28 1.13 -26.21
N GLU A 40 -7.91 1.83 -25.17
CA GLU A 40 -6.56 1.85 -24.60
C GLU A 40 -6.18 0.51 -23.95
N TRP A 41 -7.17 -0.27 -23.50
CA TRP A 41 -6.99 -1.66 -23.11
C TRP A 41 -6.64 -2.58 -24.27
N GLY A 42 -6.68 -2.05 -25.53
CA GLY A 42 -6.43 -2.81 -26.75
C GLY A 42 -7.65 -3.66 -27.13
N VAL A 43 -8.85 -3.18 -26.85
CA VAL A 43 -10.13 -3.86 -27.16
C VAL A 43 -10.19 -5.29 -26.58
N GLY A 44 -9.47 -5.54 -25.49
CA GLY A 44 -9.32 -6.88 -24.89
C GLY A 44 -8.22 -7.75 -25.48
N MET A 45 -7.56 -7.31 -26.58
CA MET A 45 -6.52 -8.07 -27.29
C MET A 45 -5.10 -7.53 -27.05
N GLY A 46 -4.94 -6.49 -26.25
CA GLY A 46 -3.65 -5.86 -25.97
C GLY A 46 -2.75 -6.66 -25.00
N HIS A 47 -3.21 -7.79 -24.47
CA HIS A 47 -2.51 -8.62 -23.49
C HIS A 47 -1.97 -7.84 -22.27
N LYS A 48 -2.58 -6.70 -21.95
CA LYS A 48 -2.24 -5.91 -20.77
C LYS A 48 -2.68 -6.65 -19.51
N GLN A 49 -1.91 -6.52 -18.44
CA GLN A 49 -2.16 -7.19 -17.17
C GLN A 49 -2.30 -6.18 -16.04
N ILE A 50 -3.20 -6.48 -15.11
CA ILE A 50 -3.38 -5.73 -13.87
C ILE A 50 -3.14 -6.69 -12.72
N ASN A 51 -2.14 -6.38 -11.90
CA ASN A 51 -1.82 -7.13 -10.70
C ASN A 51 -2.08 -6.24 -9.49
N GLY A 52 -2.98 -6.67 -8.63
CA GLY A 52 -3.37 -5.91 -7.45
C GLY A 52 -4.42 -6.66 -6.66
N GLY A 53 -5.10 -5.94 -5.81
CA GLY A 53 -6.11 -6.47 -4.93
C GLY A 53 -5.64 -6.53 -3.48
N LEU A 54 -6.43 -7.12 -2.63
CA LEU A 54 -6.08 -7.27 -1.23
C LEU A 54 -4.92 -8.25 -1.07
N MET A 55 -3.87 -7.80 -0.39
CA MET A 55 -2.71 -8.65 -0.11
C MET A 55 -3.14 -9.88 0.70
N PRO A 56 -2.75 -11.08 0.28
CA PRO A 56 -2.98 -12.26 1.10
C PRO A 56 -2.19 -12.12 2.41
N GLY A 57 -2.90 -12.02 3.52
CA GLY A 57 -2.33 -11.91 4.85
C GLY A 57 -1.95 -13.27 5.45
N GLY A 58 -2.14 -13.39 6.75
CA GLY A 58 -2.00 -14.61 7.51
C GLY A 58 -0.64 -14.79 8.18
N ARG A 59 -0.63 -15.73 9.10
CA ARG A 59 0.50 -15.99 10.01
C ARG A 59 1.81 -16.25 9.27
N LEU A 60 1.79 -17.11 8.26
CA LEU A 60 2.99 -17.47 7.50
C LEU A 60 3.68 -16.25 6.85
N ARG A 61 2.89 -15.31 6.33
CA ARG A 61 3.44 -14.07 5.76
C ARG A 61 4.03 -13.18 6.84
N MET A 62 3.37 -13.06 7.97
CA MET A 62 3.87 -12.29 9.12
C MET A 62 5.18 -12.88 9.65
N GLU A 63 5.27 -14.19 9.78
CA GLU A 63 6.49 -14.88 10.19
C GLU A 63 7.65 -14.67 9.21
N LYS A 64 7.38 -14.73 7.90
CA LYS A 64 8.37 -14.43 6.86
C LYS A 64 8.88 -12.99 6.94
N LEU A 65 7.99 -12.03 7.08
CA LEU A 65 8.36 -10.61 7.21
C LEU A 65 9.13 -10.37 8.51
N GLY A 66 8.68 -10.93 9.63
CA GLY A 66 9.37 -10.86 10.91
C GLY A 66 10.79 -11.45 10.84
N SER A 67 10.94 -12.58 10.16
CA SER A 67 12.26 -13.18 9.93
C SER A 67 13.20 -12.29 9.10
N LEU A 68 12.67 -11.60 8.08
CA LEU A 68 13.47 -10.65 7.30
C LEU A 68 13.95 -9.46 8.14
N VAL A 69 13.11 -8.97 9.04
CA VAL A 69 13.47 -7.90 9.99
C VAL A 69 14.51 -8.42 11.00
N ALA A 70 14.25 -9.56 11.63
CA ALA A 70 15.11 -10.15 12.65
C ALA A 70 16.52 -10.48 12.12
N THR A 71 16.62 -10.88 10.85
CA THR A 71 17.91 -11.18 10.21
C THR A 71 18.59 -9.98 9.55
N GLY A 72 18.03 -8.77 9.72
CA GLY A 72 18.57 -7.54 9.15
C GLY A 72 18.44 -7.42 7.62
N ARG A 73 17.71 -8.34 6.96
CA ARG A 73 17.47 -8.30 5.52
C ARG A 73 16.45 -7.24 5.11
N LEU A 74 15.59 -6.83 6.04
CA LEU A 74 14.62 -5.77 5.90
C LEU A 74 14.84 -4.75 7.02
N ASN A 75 15.36 -3.59 6.67
CA ASN A 75 15.53 -2.51 7.63
C ASN A 75 14.26 -1.64 7.66
N VAL A 76 13.54 -1.71 8.77
CA VAL A 76 12.30 -0.95 8.98
C VAL A 76 12.50 0.35 9.77
N HIS A 77 13.71 0.62 10.26
CA HIS A 77 13.96 1.82 11.09
C HIS A 77 13.66 3.13 10.36
N HIS A 78 13.89 3.16 9.05
CA HIS A 78 13.65 4.38 8.25
C HIS A 78 12.17 4.73 8.07
N ILE A 79 11.26 3.79 8.30
CA ILE A 79 9.82 4.06 8.19
C ILE A 79 9.18 4.36 9.55
N VAL A 80 9.82 4.05 10.66
CA VAL A 80 9.34 4.38 12.00
C VAL A 80 9.72 5.83 12.29
N SER A 81 8.74 6.73 12.17
CA SER A 81 8.95 8.16 12.36
C SER A 81 8.70 8.64 13.79
N HIS A 82 7.78 7.98 14.51
CA HIS A 82 7.38 8.35 15.86
C HIS A 82 7.25 7.09 16.72
N VAL A 83 7.79 7.16 17.92
CA VAL A 83 7.68 6.09 18.93
C VAL A 83 6.99 6.65 20.16
N PHE A 84 5.99 5.97 20.61
CA PHE A 84 5.25 6.26 21.84
C PHE A 84 5.48 5.11 22.83
N ASP A 85 5.79 5.41 24.05
CA ASP A 85 5.96 4.40 25.10
C ASP A 85 4.68 4.24 25.91
N GLY A 86 4.30 3.00 26.14
CA GLY A 86 3.16 2.61 26.96
C GLY A 86 1.81 2.66 26.23
N TRP A 87 0.93 1.81 26.70
CA TRP A 87 -0.42 1.62 26.16
C TRP A 87 -1.27 2.89 26.18
N ASP A 88 -1.08 3.75 27.17
CA ASP A 88 -1.84 4.99 27.36
C ASP A 88 -1.65 6.00 26.22
N ASN A 89 -0.58 5.83 25.42
CA ASN A 89 -0.32 6.67 24.26
C ASN A 89 -0.92 6.13 22.94
N LEU A 90 -1.65 5.02 22.97
CA LEU A 90 -2.26 4.44 21.78
C LEU A 90 -3.21 5.41 21.07
N GLU A 91 -4.09 6.06 21.83
CA GLU A 91 -5.05 7.03 21.28
C GLU A 91 -4.34 8.22 20.61
N LYS A 92 -3.28 8.72 21.24
CA LYS A 92 -2.45 9.80 20.68
C LYS A 92 -1.81 9.41 19.35
N ALA A 93 -1.29 8.18 19.25
CA ALA A 93 -0.72 7.66 18.00
C ALA A 93 -1.80 7.52 16.90
N LEU A 94 -3.02 7.11 17.24
CA LEU A 94 -4.15 7.02 16.31
C LEU A 94 -4.59 8.41 15.81
N PHE A 95 -4.67 9.40 16.68
CA PHE A 95 -4.97 10.78 16.26
C PHE A 95 -3.89 11.34 15.34
N MET A 96 -2.62 11.07 15.64
CA MET A 96 -1.52 11.45 14.75
C MET A 96 -1.67 10.82 13.35
N MET A 97 -2.10 9.54 13.26
CA MET A 97 -2.38 8.90 11.97
C MET A 97 -3.56 9.52 11.22
N ARG A 98 -4.57 10.03 11.94
CA ARG A 98 -5.70 10.76 11.36
C ARG A 98 -5.26 12.12 10.82
N ASP A 99 -4.50 12.86 11.61
CA ASP A 99 -4.13 14.26 11.33
C ASP A 99 -2.99 14.38 10.33
N LYS A 100 -2.19 13.31 10.17
CA LYS A 100 -1.13 13.15 9.16
C LYS A 100 -0.18 14.34 9.06
N PRO A 101 0.54 14.71 10.12
CA PRO A 101 1.57 15.74 10.02
C PRO A 101 2.63 15.36 8.97
N ALA A 102 3.29 16.37 8.39
CA ALA A 102 4.17 16.19 7.23
C ALA A 102 5.38 15.26 7.46
N ASP A 103 5.81 15.13 8.70
CA ASP A 103 6.92 14.28 9.14
C ASP A 103 6.48 12.85 9.54
N LEU A 104 5.18 12.56 9.46
CA LEU A 104 4.64 11.25 9.81
C LEU A 104 4.81 10.26 8.66
N ILE A 105 5.54 9.18 8.92
CA ILE A 105 5.58 8.00 8.05
C ILE A 105 4.83 6.85 8.74
N LYS A 106 5.33 6.39 9.88
CA LYS A 106 4.71 5.33 10.68
C LYS A 106 4.90 5.58 12.17
N PRO A 107 3.83 5.80 12.93
CA PRO A 107 3.88 5.81 14.39
C PRO A 107 3.88 4.37 14.91
N VAL A 108 4.60 4.14 15.97
CA VAL A 108 4.66 2.86 16.69
C VAL A 108 4.40 3.10 18.16
N VAL A 109 3.61 2.26 18.77
CA VAL A 109 3.41 2.25 20.24
C VAL A 109 4.11 1.02 20.81
N LYS A 110 5.09 1.25 21.68
CA LYS A 110 5.81 0.21 22.38
C LYS A 110 5.00 -0.16 23.63
N ILE A 111 4.42 -1.34 23.66
CA ILE A 111 3.51 -1.79 24.72
C ILE A 111 4.15 -2.76 25.73
N ALA A 112 5.32 -3.30 25.39
CA ALA A 112 6.13 -4.15 26.24
C ALA A 112 7.62 -3.94 25.94
N ASP A 113 8.46 -4.25 26.90
CA ASP A 113 9.93 -4.29 26.74
C ASP A 113 10.40 -5.54 26.01
#